data_beefafb0ec849537aa420da1cd834233
#
_entry.id   beefafb0ec849537aa420da1cd834233
#
_cell.length_a   1.000
_cell.length_b   1.000
_cell.length_c   1.000
_cell.angle_alpha   90.00
_cell.angle_beta   90.00
_cell.angle_gamma   90.00
#
_symmetry.space_group_name_H-M   'P 1'
#
loop_
_entity.id
_entity.type
_entity.pdbx_description
1 polymer ?
#
loop_
_entity_poly.entity_id
_entity_poly.type
_entity_poly.pdbx_seq_one_letter_code
_entity_poly.pdbx_strand_id
1 'polypeptide(L)'
;MIIREIKENELNELLRLYTHLHESGVPENSEHLQKTWKTICGDDNHHIIVCEEDDRLVSSCVCVIIPNLTRNIRPYAFVENVVTHKDYRGKGCATACLNFAREIAVRENCYKMMLLTGSKSESTLNFYKRAGYNCTDKTAFIRWL
;
A
#
# COMPACT_ATOMS: atom_id res chain seq x y z
N MET A 1 6.75 -17.39 -1.11
CA MET A 1 6.37 -15.97 -0.84
C MET A 1 7.60 -15.09 -0.95
N ILE A 2 7.59 -14.15 -1.90
CA ILE A 2 8.65 -13.14 -2.11
C ILE A 2 8.03 -11.76 -1.92
N ILE A 3 8.63 -10.93 -1.07
CA ILE A 3 8.19 -9.55 -0.84
C ILE A 3 9.23 -8.60 -1.39
N ARG A 4 8.80 -7.69 -2.24
CA ARG A 4 9.69 -6.74 -2.92
C ARG A 4 8.94 -5.51 -3.41
N GLU A 5 9.66 -4.52 -3.88
CA GLU A 5 9.05 -3.45 -4.67
C GLU A 5 8.67 -3.96 -6.06
N ILE A 6 7.64 -3.35 -6.65
CA ILE A 6 7.14 -3.70 -7.99
C ILE A 6 8.17 -3.34 -9.06
N LYS A 7 8.17 -4.08 -10.16
CA LYS A 7 8.96 -3.75 -11.35
C LYS A 7 8.12 -2.93 -12.33
N GLU A 8 8.77 -2.07 -13.10
CA GLU A 8 8.10 -1.16 -14.04
C GLU A 8 7.23 -1.91 -15.09
N ASN A 9 7.62 -3.12 -15.48
CA ASN A 9 6.91 -3.94 -16.45
C ASN A 9 5.73 -4.74 -15.87
N GLU A 10 5.41 -4.59 -14.57
CA GLU A 10 4.35 -5.35 -13.89
C GLU A 10 3.02 -4.59 -13.73
N LEU A 11 2.87 -3.42 -14.38
CA LEU A 11 1.67 -2.59 -14.28
C LEU A 11 0.38 -3.38 -14.53
N ASN A 12 0.33 -4.17 -15.60
CA ASN A 12 -0.88 -4.90 -15.97
C ASN A 12 -1.27 -5.95 -14.92
N GLU A 13 -0.30 -6.56 -14.28
CA GLU A 13 -0.54 -7.53 -13.22
C GLU A 13 -1.04 -6.86 -11.94
N LEU A 14 -0.46 -5.73 -11.57
CA LEU A 14 -0.92 -4.91 -10.46
C LEU A 14 -2.37 -4.44 -10.68
N LEU A 15 -2.72 -3.95 -11.86
CA LEU A 15 -4.08 -3.51 -12.18
C LEU A 15 -5.10 -4.65 -12.08
N ARG A 16 -4.73 -5.86 -12.48
CA ARG A 16 -5.57 -7.06 -12.26
C ARG A 16 -5.74 -7.36 -10.77
N LEU A 17 -4.68 -7.24 -9.98
CA LEU A 17 -4.76 -7.42 -8.53
C LEU A 17 -5.71 -6.39 -7.90
N TYR A 18 -5.69 -5.15 -8.36
CA TYR A 18 -6.55 -4.08 -7.86
C TYR A 18 -8.04 -4.32 -8.09
N THR A 19 -8.45 -5.22 -9.02
CA THR A 19 -9.85 -5.62 -9.14
C THR A 19 -10.39 -6.33 -7.89
N HIS A 20 -9.53 -6.80 -7.00
CA HIS A 20 -9.89 -7.35 -5.68
C HIS A 20 -10.03 -6.30 -4.57
N LEU A 21 -9.74 -5.03 -4.86
CA LEU A 21 -9.98 -3.89 -3.99
C LEU A 21 -11.44 -3.40 -4.19
N HIS A 22 -11.65 -2.20 -4.66
CA HIS A 22 -12.98 -1.63 -4.92
C HIS A 22 -13.18 -1.25 -6.40
N GLU A 23 -12.32 -1.76 -7.25
CA GLU A 23 -12.33 -1.42 -8.66
C GLU A 23 -13.33 -2.27 -9.44
N SER A 24 -14.07 -1.64 -10.36
CA SER A 24 -15.05 -2.32 -11.21
C SER A 24 -14.42 -3.08 -12.37
N GLY A 25 -13.13 -2.86 -12.65
CA GLY A 25 -12.40 -3.51 -13.74
C GLY A 25 -11.00 -2.93 -13.90
N VAL A 26 -10.26 -3.46 -14.87
CA VAL A 26 -8.94 -2.95 -15.25
C VAL A 26 -9.15 -1.71 -16.13
N PRO A 27 -8.50 -0.56 -15.83
CA PRO A 27 -8.61 0.63 -16.67
C PRO A 27 -8.04 0.37 -18.07
N GLU A 28 -8.58 1.08 -19.07
CA GLU A 28 -8.04 1.03 -20.42
C GLU A 28 -6.58 1.54 -20.45
N ASN A 29 -5.78 0.93 -21.32
CA ASN A 29 -4.42 1.40 -21.57
C ASN A 29 -4.49 2.73 -22.33
N SER A 30 -4.34 3.82 -21.59
CA SER A 30 -4.40 5.19 -22.08
C SER A 30 -3.07 5.91 -21.88
N GLU A 31 -2.89 7.02 -22.60
CA GLU A 31 -1.72 7.90 -22.38
C GLU A 31 -1.69 8.42 -20.94
N HIS A 32 -2.85 8.73 -20.36
CA HIS A 32 -2.96 9.16 -18.98
C HIS A 32 -2.47 8.09 -18.00
N LEU A 33 -2.87 6.83 -18.19
CA LEU A 33 -2.40 5.72 -17.38
C LEU A 33 -0.87 5.58 -17.45
N GLN A 34 -0.32 5.60 -18.66
CA GLN A 34 1.12 5.44 -18.86
C GLN A 34 1.92 6.60 -18.26
N LYS A 35 1.43 7.83 -18.39
CA LYS A 35 2.05 9.01 -17.77
C LYS A 35 2.01 8.93 -16.25
N THR A 36 0.87 8.55 -15.68
CA THR A 36 0.71 8.37 -14.23
C THR A 36 1.65 7.28 -13.71
N TRP A 37 1.72 6.14 -14.42
CA TRP A 37 2.62 5.05 -14.06
C TRP A 37 4.09 5.48 -14.05
N LYS A 38 4.54 6.19 -15.09
CA LYS A 38 5.90 6.74 -15.13
C LYS A 38 6.18 7.72 -14.00
N THR A 39 5.20 8.55 -13.64
CA THR A 39 5.32 9.47 -12.50
C THR A 39 5.52 8.70 -11.19
N ILE A 40 4.75 7.65 -10.98
CA ILE A 40 4.85 6.79 -9.79
C ILE A 40 6.22 6.08 -9.75
N CYS A 41 6.63 5.45 -10.84
CA CYS A 41 7.91 4.73 -10.90
C CYS A 41 9.13 5.66 -10.78
N GLY A 42 9.00 6.92 -11.16
CA GLY A 42 10.06 7.93 -11.06
C GLY A 42 10.12 8.68 -9.73
N ASP A 43 9.21 8.41 -8.81
CA ASP A 43 9.15 9.06 -7.50
C ASP A 43 9.77 8.17 -6.41
N ASP A 44 10.95 8.56 -5.94
CA ASP A 44 11.69 7.84 -4.89
C ASP A 44 10.94 7.74 -3.55
N ASN A 45 9.90 8.54 -3.37
CA ASN A 45 9.05 8.52 -2.17
C ASN A 45 7.79 7.66 -2.33
N HIS A 46 7.55 7.08 -3.51
CA HIS A 46 6.35 6.32 -3.82
C HIS A 46 6.68 4.84 -4.01
N HIS A 47 6.51 4.04 -2.98
CA HIS A 47 6.83 2.62 -2.97
C HIS A 47 5.58 1.77 -3.19
N ILE A 48 5.54 0.97 -4.24
CA ILE A 48 4.53 -0.07 -4.42
C ILE A 48 5.17 -1.41 -4.05
N ILE A 49 4.71 -1.98 -2.96
CA ILE A 49 5.21 -3.22 -2.39
C ILE A 49 4.29 -4.34 -2.82
N VAL A 50 4.86 -5.42 -3.28
CA VAL A 50 4.13 -6.60 -3.78
C VAL A 50 4.58 -7.87 -3.07
N CYS A 51 3.64 -8.78 -2.92
CA CYS A 51 3.87 -10.17 -2.54
C CYS A 51 3.69 -11.04 -3.76
N GLU A 52 4.74 -11.75 -4.14
CA GLU A 52 4.74 -12.71 -5.22
C GLU A 52 4.68 -14.14 -4.66
N GLU A 53 3.75 -14.94 -5.17
CA GLU A 53 3.56 -16.35 -4.86
C GLU A 53 3.15 -17.06 -6.15
N ASP A 54 3.74 -18.22 -6.44
CA ASP A 54 3.47 -19.02 -7.65
C ASP A 54 3.60 -18.18 -8.94
N ASP A 55 4.66 -17.37 -9.04
CA ASP A 55 4.95 -16.45 -10.14
C ASP A 55 3.82 -15.45 -10.45
N ARG A 56 3.06 -15.04 -9.43
CA ARG A 56 1.94 -14.10 -9.53
C ARG A 56 1.98 -13.07 -8.41
N LEU A 57 1.56 -11.85 -8.70
CA LEU A 57 1.33 -10.83 -7.68
C LEU A 57 0.01 -11.15 -6.95
N VAL A 58 0.10 -11.51 -5.68
CA VAL A 58 -1.05 -11.95 -4.88
C VAL A 58 -1.46 -10.99 -3.78
N SER A 59 -0.59 -10.05 -3.42
CA SER A 59 -0.90 -8.97 -2.48
C SER A 59 -0.06 -7.74 -2.79
N SER A 60 -0.56 -6.57 -2.40
CA SER A 60 0.16 -5.31 -2.56
C SER A 60 -0.26 -4.30 -1.50
N CYS A 61 0.62 -3.35 -1.23
CA CYS A 61 0.29 -2.07 -0.62
C CYS A 61 1.15 -0.97 -1.22
N VAL A 62 0.66 0.27 -1.14
CA VAL A 62 1.42 1.47 -1.47
C VAL A 62 1.90 2.10 -0.17
N CYS A 63 3.16 2.54 -0.15
CA CYS A 63 3.75 3.31 0.95
C CYS A 63 4.35 4.59 0.39
N VAL A 64 3.82 5.74 0.78
CA VAL A 64 4.33 7.05 0.36
C VAL A 64 5.06 7.70 1.53
N ILE A 65 6.29 8.13 1.27
CA ILE A 65 7.09 8.88 2.24
C ILE A 65 6.84 10.37 2.02
N ILE A 66 6.33 11.04 3.04
CA ILE A 66 5.94 12.44 2.96
C ILE A 66 6.95 13.29 3.73
N PRO A 67 7.72 14.16 3.04
CA PRO A 67 8.61 15.12 3.70
C PRO A 67 7.85 16.00 4.70
N ASN A 68 8.48 16.33 5.82
CA ASN A 68 7.82 17.05 6.89
C ASN A 68 8.81 17.96 7.64
N LEU A 69 8.35 19.14 8.06
CA LEU A 69 9.17 20.12 8.76
C LEU A 69 9.08 20.04 10.28
N THR A 70 8.06 19.39 10.82
CA THR A 70 7.92 19.18 12.26
C THR A 70 8.66 17.91 12.72
N ARG A 71 8.67 17.63 14.01
CA ARG A 71 9.30 16.41 14.57
C ARG A 71 10.78 16.25 14.20
N ASN A 72 11.54 17.33 14.33
CA ASN A 72 12.95 17.41 13.93
C ASN A 72 13.18 17.11 12.44
N ILE A 73 12.30 17.63 11.60
CA ILE A 73 12.35 17.48 10.13
C ILE A 73 12.24 16.00 9.71
N ARG A 74 11.59 15.16 10.51
CA ARG A 74 11.39 13.75 10.17
C ARG A 74 10.17 13.58 9.29
N PRO A 75 10.27 12.80 8.19
CA PRO A 75 9.14 12.46 7.34
C PRO A 75 8.16 11.53 8.07
N TYR A 76 7.03 11.28 7.42
CA TYR A 76 6.09 10.25 7.84
C TYR A 76 5.64 9.42 6.64
N ALA A 77 5.16 8.21 6.90
CA ALA A 77 4.69 7.31 5.86
C ALA A 77 3.16 7.23 5.85
N PHE A 78 2.58 7.17 4.65
CA PHE A 78 1.16 6.93 4.44
C PHE A 78 0.98 5.66 3.60
N VAL A 79 0.14 4.74 4.08
CA VAL A 79 -0.11 3.45 3.43
C VAL A 79 -1.49 3.46 2.79
N GLU A 80 -1.57 3.06 1.54
CA GLU A 80 -2.79 3.01 0.73
C GLU A 80 -2.87 1.70 -0.07
N ASN A 81 -4.02 1.45 -0.67
CA ASN A 81 -4.27 0.37 -1.61
C ASN A 81 -3.81 -1.01 -1.10
N VAL A 82 -4.10 -1.30 0.16
CA VAL A 82 -3.80 -2.62 0.74
C VAL A 82 -4.78 -3.64 0.15
N VAL A 83 -4.28 -4.55 -0.65
CA VAL A 83 -5.09 -5.55 -1.36
C VAL A 83 -4.46 -6.93 -1.30
N THR A 84 -5.30 -7.96 -1.25
CA THR A 84 -4.87 -9.35 -1.40
C THR A 84 -5.89 -10.09 -2.28
N HIS A 85 -5.38 -10.83 -3.25
CA HIS A 85 -6.17 -11.73 -4.08
C HIS A 85 -7.00 -12.67 -3.20
N LYS A 86 -8.27 -12.86 -3.54
CA LYS A 86 -9.24 -13.59 -2.70
C LYS A 86 -8.75 -14.97 -2.23
N ASP A 87 -8.08 -15.72 -3.10
CA ASP A 87 -7.61 -17.08 -2.84
C ASP A 87 -6.32 -17.13 -1.99
N TYR A 88 -5.71 -15.97 -1.73
CA TYR A 88 -4.49 -15.82 -0.93
C TYR A 88 -4.72 -15.06 0.39
N ARG A 89 -5.98 -14.75 0.71
CA ARG A 89 -6.34 -14.14 2.00
C ARG A 89 -6.09 -15.09 3.16
N GLY A 90 -5.77 -14.55 4.32
CA GLY A 90 -5.49 -15.33 5.51
C GLY A 90 -4.11 -16.04 5.53
N LYS A 91 -3.30 -15.88 4.48
CA LYS A 91 -1.97 -16.52 4.35
C LYS A 91 -0.79 -15.61 4.75
N GLY A 92 -1.06 -14.44 5.31
CA GLY A 92 -0.02 -13.52 5.80
C GLY A 92 0.56 -12.57 4.73
N CYS A 93 0.13 -12.64 3.46
CA CYS A 93 0.70 -11.84 2.37
C CYS A 93 0.59 -10.32 2.62
N ALA A 94 -0.59 -9.83 3.03
CA ALA A 94 -0.77 -8.41 3.35
C ALA A 94 0.07 -7.97 4.55
N THR A 95 0.17 -8.81 5.59
CA THR A 95 1.03 -8.54 6.75
C THR A 95 2.49 -8.41 6.33
N ALA A 96 2.95 -9.28 5.44
CA ALA A 96 4.32 -9.24 4.93
C ALA A 96 4.58 -7.95 4.11
N CYS A 97 3.62 -7.50 3.26
CA CYS A 97 3.72 -6.22 2.57
C CYS A 97 3.77 -5.04 3.56
N LEU A 98 2.92 -5.02 4.59
CA LEU A 98 2.93 -3.96 5.61
C LEU A 98 4.23 -3.94 6.42
N ASN A 99 4.81 -5.10 6.72
CA ASN A 99 6.11 -5.19 7.40
C ASN A 99 7.22 -4.62 6.52
N PHE A 100 7.23 -4.93 5.23
CA PHE A 100 8.20 -4.37 4.30
C PHE A 100 8.04 -2.84 4.18
N ALA A 101 6.81 -2.33 4.13
CA ALA A 101 6.53 -0.89 4.18
C ALA A 101 7.09 -0.25 5.46
N ARG A 102 6.96 -0.94 6.60
CA ARG A 102 7.54 -0.47 7.86
C ARG A 102 9.07 -0.43 7.80
N GLU A 103 9.72 -1.41 7.19
CA GLU A 103 11.18 -1.40 7.01
C GLU A 103 11.63 -0.20 6.18
N ILE A 104 10.91 0.13 5.09
CA ILE A 104 11.16 1.35 4.31
C ILE A 104 11.00 2.59 5.19
N ALA A 105 9.89 2.72 5.91
CA ALA A 105 9.63 3.88 6.76
C ALA A 105 10.69 4.07 7.85
N VAL A 106 11.18 3.00 8.44
CA VAL A 106 12.27 3.04 9.43
C VAL A 106 13.59 3.47 8.78
N ARG A 107 13.92 2.93 7.62
CA ARG A 107 15.13 3.32 6.86
C ARG A 107 15.11 4.79 6.47
N GLU A 108 13.94 5.32 6.10
CA GLU A 108 13.73 6.72 5.74
C GLU A 108 13.56 7.64 6.98
N ASN A 109 13.77 7.13 8.19
CA ASN A 109 13.65 7.88 9.45
C ASN A 109 12.24 8.48 9.69
N CYS A 110 11.17 7.85 9.21
CA CYS A 110 9.81 8.30 9.48
C CYS A 110 9.50 8.24 10.99
N TYR A 111 8.78 9.26 11.50
CA TYR A 111 8.38 9.27 12.90
C TYR A 111 7.04 8.55 13.16
N LYS A 112 6.26 8.30 12.12
CA LYS A 112 5.02 7.51 12.16
C LYS A 112 4.70 6.92 10.80
N MET A 113 3.84 5.91 10.83
CA MET A 113 3.09 5.42 9.66
C MET A 113 1.61 5.51 9.95
N MET A 114 0.80 5.81 8.95
CA MET A 114 -0.65 5.83 9.09
C MET A 114 -1.33 5.28 7.85
N LEU A 115 -2.55 4.82 8.03
CA LEU A 115 -3.45 4.39 6.97
C LEU A 115 -4.90 4.71 7.34
N LEU A 116 -5.76 4.70 6.34
CA LEU A 116 -7.19 4.82 6.48
C LEU A 116 -7.85 3.54 5.95
N THR A 117 -8.95 3.12 6.55
CA THR A 117 -9.77 2.04 6.02
C THR A 117 -11.24 2.43 6.04
N GLY A 118 -11.94 2.18 4.94
CA GLY A 118 -13.40 2.32 4.87
C GLY A 118 -14.14 1.17 5.53
N SER A 119 -13.47 0.05 5.77
CA SER A 119 -14.07 -1.12 6.40
C SER A 119 -14.34 -0.86 7.90
N LYS A 120 -15.55 -1.17 8.33
CA LYS A 120 -15.96 -1.16 9.74
C LYS A 120 -16.00 -2.56 10.35
N SER A 121 -15.63 -3.60 9.56
CA SER A 121 -15.66 -4.97 10.05
C SER A 121 -14.60 -5.19 11.14
N GLU A 122 -14.97 -5.90 12.18
CA GLU A 122 -14.09 -6.23 13.29
C GLU A 122 -12.84 -7.01 12.82
N SER A 123 -13.00 -7.89 11.85
CA SER A 123 -11.89 -8.66 11.28
C SER A 123 -10.84 -7.79 10.63
N THR A 124 -11.24 -6.76 9.86
CA THR A 124 -10.31 -5.80 9.23
C THR A 124 -9.63 -4.92 10.28
N LEU A 125 -10.40 -4.40 11.25
CA LEU A 125 -9.83 -3.58 12.32
C LEU A 125 -8.82 -4.36 13.15
N ASN A 126 -9.13 -5.60 13.50
CA ASN A 126 -8.22 -6.48 14.22
C ASN A 126 -6.99 -6.87 13.39
N PHE A 127 -7.12 -7.01 12.07
CA PHE A 127 -5.99 -7.22 11.18
C PHE A 127 -4.97 -6.08 11.30
N TYR A 128 -5.39 -4.83 11.17
CA TYR A 128 -4.49 -3.68 11.29
C TYR A 128 -3.92 -3.51 12.70
N LYS A 129 -4.70 -3.80 13.76
CA LYS A 129 -4.20 -3.80 15.14
C LYS A 129 -3.06 -4.84 15.32
N ARG A 130 -3.24 -6.06 14.81
CA ARG A 130 -2.18 -7.08 14.83
C ARG A 130 -0.95 -6.70 14.00
N ALA A 131 -1.12 -5.89 12.96
CA ALA A 131 -0.03 -5.33 12.17
C ALA A 131 0.67 -4.14 12.86
N GLY A 132 0.28 -3.79 14.10
CA GLY A 132 0.93 -2.77 14.91
C GLY A 132 0.33 -1.37 14.81
N TYR A 133 -0.79 -1.22 14.10
CA TYR A 133 -1.50 0.06 14.03
C TYR A 133 -2.50 0.19 15.19
N ASN A 134 -2.79 1.42 15.60
CA ASN A 134 -3.90 1.70 16.51
C ASN A 134 -4.88 2.71 15.89
N CYS A 135 -6.10 2.69 16.36
CA CYS A 135 -7.17 3.60 15.91
C CYS A 135 -7.64 4.56 17.01
N THR A 136 -6.81 4.79 18.03
CA THR A 136 -7.14 5.60 19.21
C THR A 136 -6.37 6.92 19.29
N ASP A 137 -5.14 6.99 18.74
CA ASP A 137 -4.30 8.18 18.82
C ASP A 137 -4.76 9.33 17.94
N LYS A 138 -5.41 9.03 16.82
CA LYS A 138 -5.86 10.02 15.84
C LYS A 138 -7.26 9.71 15.35
N THR A 139 -8.01 10.77 15.00
CA THR A 139 -9.29 10.68 14.30
C THR A 139 -9.07 11.09 12.84
N ALA A 140 -9.54 10.27 11.91
CA ALA A 140 -9.49 10.57 10.50
C ALA A 140 -10.70 11.38 10.05
N PHE A 141 -10.47 12.38 9.20
CA PHE A 141 -11.50 13.13 8.49
C PHE A 141 -11.29 12.94 7.00
N ILE A 142 -12.37 12.71 6.25
CA ILE A 142 -12.34 12.59 4.81
C ILE A 142 -13.34 13.56 4.17
N ARG A 143 -12.94 14.16 3.06
CA ARG A 143 -13.80 14.98 2.22
C ARG A 143 -13.67 14.48 0.79
N TRP A 144 -14.78 13.98 0.26
CA TRP A 144 -14.85 13.57 -1.16
C TRP A 144 -14.94 14.80 -2.07
N LEU A 145 -14.33 14.72 -3.25
CA LEU A 145 -14.26 15.80 -4.25
C LEU A 145 -14.99 15.42 -5.53
#